data_ce6a5eb18457a8663ec5fafa5e51b9bc
#
_entry.id   ce6a5eb18457a8663ec5fafa5e51b9bc
#
_cell.length_a   1.000
_cell.length_b   1.000
_cell.length_c   1.000
_cell.angle_alpha   90.00
_cell.angle_beta   90.00
_cell.angle_gamma   90.00
#
_symmetry.space_group_name_H-M   'P 1'
#
loop_
_entity.id
_entity.type
_entity.pdbx_description
1 polymer ?
#
loop_
_entity_poly.entity_id
_entity_poly.type
_entity_poly.pdbx_seq_one_letter_code
_entity_poly.pdbx_strand_id
1 'polypeptide(L)'
;MINEIRKDADQRMAKCVVAMAQGLRKLRTGRAHPSLLEHLMVDYYGSSVPLTQTANVAIEDARTLTVTPWEKSMVAVIEKAIMSANLGLTPRSAGTVIRVPLPVLTEDRRRDLAKMVRQEAEQGRVAIRNVRRDAINDIKELLKDKLINEDQERQGESMIQEITDRHVAEIEKISDEKQKEIMEF
;
A
#
# COMPACT_ATOMS: atom_id res chain seq x y z
N MET A 1 -4.32 10.87 32.48
CA MET A 1 -2.85 10.97 32.20
C MET A 1 -2.34 9.70 31.52
N ILE A 2 -2.05 8.58 32.18
CA ILE A 2 -1.52 7.35 31.52
C ILE A 2 -2.43 6.85 30.39
N ASN A 3 -3.73 6.82 30.58
CA ASN A 3 -4.67 6.43 29.52
C ASN A 3 -4.67 7.36 28.30
N GLU A 4 -4.37 8.62 28.47
CA GLU A 4 -4.23 9.59 27.40
C GLU A 4 -2.95 9.34 26.60
N ILE A 5 -1.82 9.12 27.30
CA ILE A 5 -0.55 8.74 26.69
C ILE A 5 -0.72 7.44 25.89
N ARG A 6 -1.38 6.42 26.49
CA ARG A 6 -1.69 5.15 25.79
C ARG A 6 -2.51 5.39 24.53
N LYS A 7 -3.58 6.20 24.62
CA LYS A 7 -4.46 6.49 23.48
C LYS A 7 -3.71 7.23 22.38
N ASP A 8 -2.90 8.22 22.73
CA ASP A 8 -2.07 8.94 21.77
C ASP A 8 -1.06 8.01 21.08
N ALA A 9 -0.34 7.19 21.87
CA ALA A 9 0.61 6.22 21.36
C ALA A 9 -0.07 5.21 20.43
N ASP A 10 -1.24 4.69 20.77
CA ASP A 10 -2.02 3.76 19.95
C ASP A 10 -2.41 4.39 18.60
N GLN A 11 -2.89 5.63 18.60
CA GLN A 11 -3.22 6.36 17.38
C GLN A 11 -1.99 6.64 16.50
N ARG A 12 -0.87 7.01 17.11
CA ARG A 12 0.39 7.24 16.38
C ARG A 12 0.93 5.95 15.77
N MET A 13 0.90 4.83 16.50
CA MET A 13 1.31 3.52 16.01
C MET A 13 0.40 3.03 14.88
N ALA A 14 -0.92 3.22 14.99
CA ALA A 14 -1.85 2.92 13.91
C ALA A 14 -1.54 3.72 12.63
N LYS A 15 -1.19 5.00 12.73
CA LYS A 15 -0.74 5.81 11.59
C LYS A 15 0.54 5.25 10.96
N CYS A 16 1.48 4.71 11.75
CA CYS A 16 2.68 4.07 11.23
C CYS A 16 2.34 2.82 10.40
N VAL A 17 1.40 2.00 10.85
CA VAL A 17 0.91 0.82 10.10
C VAL A 17 0.27 1.26 8.78
N VAL A 18 -0.60 2.26 8.81
CA VAL A 18 -1.26 2.80 7.61
C VAL A 18 -0.24 3.36 6.61
N ALA A 19 0.76 4.11 7.09
CA ALA A 19 1.81 4.67 6.25
C ALA A 19 2.62 3.56 5.55
N MET A 20 2.99 2.51 6.28
CA MET A 20 3.68 1.35 5.73
C MET A 20 2.82 0.62 4.69
N ALA A 21 1.54 0.39 4.99
CA ALA A 21 0.60 -0.23 4.03
C ALA A 21 0.46 0.60 2.75
N GLN A 22 0.42 1.92 2.84
CA GLN A 22 0.42 2.82 1.68
C GLN A 22 1.73 2.75 0.90
N GLY A 23 2.88 2.66 1.56
CA GLY A 23 4.18 2.43 0.93
C GLY A 23 4.19 1.15 0.11
N LEU A 24 3.67 0.06 0.67
CA LEU A 24 3.57 -1.23 -0.01
C LEU A 24 2.60 -1.21 -1.21
N ARG A 25 1.53 -0.43 -1.17
CA ARG A 25 0.61 -0.27 -2.33
C ARG A 25 1.28 0.35 -3.54
N LYS A 26 2.27 1.21 -3.34
CA LYS A 26 3.05 1.83 -4.41
C LYS A 26 3.98 0.85 -5.12
N LEU A 27 4.30 -0.28 -4.49
CA LEU A 27 5.11 -1.33 -5.11
C LEU A 27 4.29 -2.07 -6.16
N ARG A 28 4.74 -2.00 -7.42
CA ARG A 28 4.12 -2.73 -8.53
C ARG A 28 4.51 -4.19 -8.44
N THR A 29 3.61 -5.02 -7.93
CA THR A 29 3.83 -6.46 -7.68
C THR A 29 3.47 -7.36 -8.87
N GLY A 30 3.20 -6.78 -10.04
CA GLY A 30 2.79 -7.53 -11.23
C GLY A 30 1.32 -7.95 -11.22
N ARG A 31 0.57 -7.67 -10.15
CA ARG A 31 -0.85 -7.92 -10.06
C ARG A 31 -1.64 -6.85 -10.81
N ALA A 32 -2.68 -7.27 -11.50
CA ALA A 32 -3.58 -6.37 -12.20
C ALA A 32 -4.35 -5.50 -11.20
N HIS A 33 -4.20 -4.18 -11.34
CA HIS A 33 -4.95 -3.20 -10.56
C HIS A 33 -5.32 -2.03 -11.46
N PRO A 34 -6.56 -1.51 -11.38
CA PRO A 34 -7.02 -0.40 -12.22
C PRO A 34 -6.14 0.85 -12.15
N SER A 35 -5.50 1.10 -11.00
CA SER A 35 -4.60 2.24 -10.81
C SER A 35 -3.40 2.28 -11.76
N LEU A 36 -3.07 1.16 -12.41
CA LEU A 36 -2.02 1.12 -13.43
C LEU A 36 -2.37 1.99 -14.65
N LEU A 37 -3.64 2.19 -14.91
CA LEU A 37 -4.16 2.93 -16.05
C LEU A 37 -4.89 4.24 -15.66
N GLU A 38 -5.03 4.55 -14.36
CA GLU A 38 -5.73 5.75 -13.87
C GLU A 38 -5.15 7.06 -14.40
N HIS A 39 -3.83 7.10 -14.57
CA HIS A 39 -3.12 8.31 -15.02
C HIS A 39 -2.92 8.34 -16.54
N LEU A 40 -3.46 7.37 -17.27
CA LEU A 40 -3.37 7.33 -18.71
C LEU A 40 -4.30 8.37 -19.32
N MET A 41 -3.72 9.24 -20.15
CA MET A 41 -4.48 10.24 -20.90
C MET A 41 -4.77 9.73 -22.30
N VAL A 42 -5.99 9.92 -22.74
CA VAL A 42 -6.50 9.46 -24.05
C VAL A 42 -7.01 10.66 -24.82
N ASP A 43 -6.74 10.67 -26.14
CA ASP A 43 -7.31 11.68 -27.03
C ASP A 43 -8.79 11.36 -27.28
N TYR A 44 -9.66 12.21 -26.77
CA TYR A 44 -11.10 12.13 -26.98
C TYR A 44 -11.56 13.34 -27.80
N TYR A 45 -11.72 13.13 -29.11
CA TYR A 45 -12.13 14.18 -30.09
C TYR A 45 -11.29 15.46 -30.01
N GLY A 46 -9.97 15.30 -29.90
CA GLY A 46 -9.04 16.45 -29.83
C GLY A 46 -8.80 17.01 -28.43
N SER A 47 -9.41 16.42 -27.40
CA SER A 47 -9.20 16.77 -26.00
C SER A 47 -8.51 15.61 -25.27
N SER A 48 -7.46 15.92 -24.50
CA SER A 48 -6.78 14.93 -23.66
C SER A 48 -7.55 14.74 -22.36
N VAL A 49 -8.14 13.57 -22.15
CA VAL A 49 -8.93 13.22 -20.96
C VAL A 49 -8.40 11.95 -20.29
N PRO A 50 -8.60 11.76 -18.98
CA PRO A 50 -8.23 10.51 -18.32
C PRO A 50 -9.00 9.31 -18.90
N LEU A 51 -8.34 8.15 -18.98
CA LEU A 51 -8.95 6.91 -19.50
C LEU A 51 -10.26 6.57 -18.78
N THR A 52 -10.34 6.82 -17.48
CA THR A 52 -11.52 6.55 -16.65
C THR A 52 -12.78 7.32 -17.08
N GLN A 53 -12.63 8.39 -17.85
CA GLN A 53 -13.74 9.16 -18.40
C GLN A 53 -14.25 8.58 -19.74
N THR A 54 -13.45 7.76 -20.42
CA THR A 54 -13.78 7.21 -21.75
C THR A 54 -14.05 5.72 -21.73
N ALA A 55 -13.67 5.03 -20.66
CA ALA A 55 -13.79 3.58 -20.54
C ALA A 55 -13.94 3.13 -19.09
N ASN A 56 -14.51 1.96 -18.91
CA ASN A 56 -14.50 1.23 -17.66
C ASN A 56 -13.26 0.33 -17.59
N VAL A 57 -12.51 0.39 -16.47
CA VAL A 57 -11.35 -0.48 -16.21
C VAL A 57 -11.72 -1.48 -15.13
N ALA A 58 -11.65 -2.76 -15.45
CA ALA A 58 -11.95 -3.86 -14.54
C ALA A 58 -10.83 -4.88 -14.49
N ILE A 59 -10.81 -5.71 -13.45
CA ILE A 59 -9.89 -6.84 -13.29
C ILE A 59 -10.59 -8.08 -13.85
N GLU A 60 -10.02 -8.71 -14.89
CA GLU A 60 -10.50 -9.99 -15.41
C GLU A 60 -9.95 -11.16 -14.58
N ASP A 61 -8.65 -11.13 -14.35
CA ASP A 61 -7.93 -12.07 -13.50
C ASP A 61 -6.75 -11.39 -12.81
N ALA A 62 -5.97 -12.15 -12.04
CA ALA A 62 -4.86 -11.63 -11.27
C ALA A 62 -3.79 -10.86 -12.09
N ARG A 63 -3.74 -11.06 -13.41
CA ARG A 63 -2.72 -10.51 -14.32
C ARG A 63 -3.29 -9.85 -15.57
N THR A 64 -4.59 -9.75 -15.68
CA THR A 64 -5.26 -9.20 -16.87
C THR A 64 -6.24 -8.11 -16.44
N LEU A 65 -6.07 -6.93 -17.00
CA LEU A 65 -7.06 -5.85 -16.93
C LEU A 65 -7.91 -5.88 -18.18
N THR A 66 -9.19 -5.55 -18.04
CA THR A 66 -10.09 -5.27 -19.14
C THR A 66 -10.44 -3.80 -19.18
N VAL A 67 -10.36 -3.22 -20.35
CA VAL A 67 -10.79 -1.84 -20.62
C VAL A 67 -11.93 -1.90 -21.61
N THR A 68 -13.10 -1.46 -21.17
CA THR A 68 -14.32 -1.43 -22.00
C THR A 68 -14.67 0.02 -22.30
N PRO A 69 -14.37 0.52 -23.51
CA PRO A 69 -14.74 1.87 -23.91
C PRO A 69 -16.25 2.06 -23.95
N TRP A 70 -16.72 3.25 -23.65
CA TRP A 70 -18.13 3.63 -23.80
C TRP A 70 -18.53 3.69 -25.28
N GLU A 71 -17.60 4.05 -26.14
CA GLU A 71 -17.79 4.14 -27.58
C GLU A 71 -16.85 3.20 -28.32
N LYS A 72 -17.38 2.44 -29.28
CA LYS A 72 -16.62 1.50 -30.10
C LYS A 72 -15.48 2.17 -30.88
N SER A 73 -15.67 3.42 -31.30
CA SER A 73 -14.67 4.22 -32.00
C SER A 73 -13.40 4.49 -31.17
N MET A 74 -13.52 4.43 -29.85
CA MET A 74 -12.40 4.69 -28.93
C MET A 74 -11.47 3.50 -28.72
N VAL A 75 -11.85 2.28 -29.14
CA VAL A 75 -11.02 1.07 -28.94
C VAL A 75 -9.61 1.25 -29.47
N ALA A 76 -9.46 1.67 -30.72
CA ALA A 76 -8.15 1.85 -31.36
C ALA A 76 -7.35 2.99 -30.71
N VAL A 77 -8.02 4.06 -30.29
CA VAL A 77 -7.38 5.23 -29.67
C VAL A 77 -6.83 4.85 -28.30
N ILE A 78 -7.61 4.14 -27.49
CA ILE A 78 -7.22 3.66 -26.16
C ILE A 78 -6.08 2.64 -26.26
N GLU A 79 -6.19 1.69 -27.20
CA GLU A 79 -5.14 0.69 -27.45
C GLU A 79 -3.79 1.37 -27.77
N LYS A 80 -3.82 2.35 -28.67
CA LYS A 80 -2.64 3.15 -29.03
C LYS A 80 -2.11 3.93 -27.84
N ALA A 81 -2.96 4.53 -27.02
CA ALA A 81 -2.56 5.27 -25.83
C ALA A 81 -1.86 4.37 -24.80
N ILE A 82 -2.37 3.14 -24.58
CA ILE A 82 -1.76 2.16 -23.68
C ILE A 82 -0.36 1.76 -24.19
N MET A 83 -0.23 1.50 -25.50
CA MET A 83 1.07 1.14 -26.11
C MET A 83 2.08 2.27 -26.01
N SER A 84 1.64 3.52 -26.21
CA SER A 84 2.51 4.71 -26.19
C SER A 84 2.93 5.14 -24.79
N ALA A 85 2.27 4.66 -23.75
CA ALA A 85 2.52 5.06 -22.37
C ALA A 85 3.80 4.46 -21.75
N ASN A 86 4.56 3.64 -22.49
CA ASN A 86 5.78 2.97 -22.00
C ASN A 86 5.60 2.17 -20.70
N LEU A 87 4.41 1.64 -20.47
CA LEU A 87 4.10 0.83 -19.30
C LEU A 87 4.54 -0.64 -19.45
N GLY A 88 5.10 -1.02 -20.61
CA GLY A 88 5.45 -2.41 -20.92
C GLY A 88 4.21 -3.31 -21.12
N LEU A 89 3.06 -2.72 -21.40
CA LEU A 89 1.79 -3.41 -21.58
C LEU A 89 1.51 -3.61 -23.08
N THR A 90 0.99 -4.78 -23.42
CA THR A 90 0.59 -5.11 -24.79
C THR A 90 -0.93 -5.34 -24.82
N PRO A 91 -1.74 -4.31 -25.12
CA PRO A 91 -3.18 -4.45 -25.16
C PRO A 91 -3.59 -5.34 -26.36
N ARG A 92 -4.68 -6.08 -26.21
CA ARG A 92 -5.29 -6.90 -27.27
C ARG A 92 -6.78 -6.64 -27.29
N SER A 93 -7.28 -6.08 -28.38
CA SER A 93 -8.71 -5.86 -28.54
C SER A 93 -9.43 -7.13 -29.03
N ALA A 94 -10.58 -7.39 -28.42
CA ALA A 94 -11.53 -8.42 -28.83
C ALA A 94 -12.91 -7.78 -28.89
N GLY A 95 -13.33 -7.35 -30.08
CA GLY A 95 -14.57 -6.61 -30.27
C GLY A 95 -14.53 -5.22 -29.63
N THR A 96 -15.31 -4.99 -28.60
CA THR A 96 -15.37 -3.73 -27.84
C THR A 96 -14.58 -3.76 -26.55
N VAL A 97 -13.95 -4.89 -26.19
CA VAL A 97 -13.19 -5.07 -24.97
C VAL A 97 -11.70 -5.14 -25.29
N ILE A 98 -10.91 -4.33 -24.60
CA ILE A 98 -9.45 -4.37 -24.68
C ILE A 98 -8.92 -5.12 -23.48
N ARG A 99 -8.23 -6.24 -23.72
CA ARG A 99 -7.52 -7.00 -22.70
C ARG A 99 -6.09 -6.53 -22.59
N VAL A 100 -5.67 -6.24 -21.38
CA VAL A 100 -4.32 -5.76 -21.09
C VAL A 100 -3.65 -6.77 -20.16
N PRO A 101 -2.96 -7.79 -20.72
CA PRO A 101 -2.21 -8.73 -19.92
C PRO A 101 -0.96 -8.05 -19.35
N LEU A 102 -0.67 -8.28 -18.07
CA LEU A 102 0.55 -7.82 -17.42
C LEU A 102 1.69 -8.82 -17.67
N PRO A 103 2.93 -8.33 -17.90
CA PRO A 103 4.08 -9.22 -18.06
C PRO A 103 4.36 -9.99 -16.77
N VAL A 104 4.89 -11.21 -16.91
CA VAL A 104 5.34 -12.03 -15.77
C VAL A 104 6.54 -11.38 -15.13
N LEU A 105 6.54 -11.30 -13.80
CA LEU A 105 7.72 -10.87 -13.07
C LEU A 105 8.84 -11.92 -13.20
N THR A 106 10.05 -11.48 -13.53
CA THR A 106 11.24 -12.32 -13.48
C THR A 106 11.55 -12.69 -12.02
N GLU A 107 12.25 -13.81 -11.82
CA GLU A 107 12.65 -14.24 -10.48
C GLU A 107 13.49 -13.19 -9.76
N ASP A 108 14.42 -12.56 -10.47
CA ASP A 108 15.24 -11.47 -9.90
C ASP A 108 14.37 -10.28 -9.47
N ARG A 109 13.38 -9.91 -10.28
CA ARG A 109 12.46 -8.83 -9.93
C ARG A 109 11.60 -9.16 -8.70
N ARG A 110 11.18 -10.42 -8.56
CA ARG A 110 10.47 -10.88 -7.35
C ARG A 110 11.34 -10.77 -6.10
N ARG A 111 12.62 -11.15 -6.19
CA ARG A 111 13.58 -11.03 -5.08
C ARG A 111 13.78 -9.57 -4.68
N ASP A 112 13.93 -8.67 -5.65
CA ASP A 112 14.06 -7.24 -5.39
C ASP A 112 12.82 -6.67 -4.71
N LEU A 113 11.63 -7.00 -5.20
CA LEU A 113 10.36 -6.58 -4.59
C LEU A 113 10.22 -7.11 -3.16
N ALA A 114 10.55 -8.38 -2.91
CA ALA A 114 10.53 -8.95 -1.57
C ALA A 114 11.49 -8.23 -0.62
N LYS A 115 12.66 -7.81 -1.11
CA LYS A 115 13.61 -6.99 -0.35
C LYS A 115 13.03 -5.62 -0.01
N MET A 116 12.38 -4.96 -0.97
CA MET A 116 11.72 -3.68 -0.74
C MET A 116 10.59 -3.79 0.28
N VAL A 117 9.78 -4.85 0.24
CA VAL A 117 8.74 -5.11 1.26
C VAL A 117 9.33 -5.23 2.65
N ARG A 118 10.44 -5.96 2.81
CA ARG A 118 11.13 -6.08 4.10
C ARG A 118 11.67 -4.75 4.60
N GLN A 119 12.19 -3.90 3.72
CA GLN A 119 12.67 -2.56 4.07
C GLN A 119 11.53 -1.67 4.57
N GLU A 120 10.40 -1.65 3.87
CA GLU A 120 9.21 -0.89 4.29
C GLU A 120 8.68 -1.39 5.65
N ALA A 121 8.62 -2.72 5.85
CA ALA A 121 8.21 -3.30 7.13
C ALA A 121 9.17 -2.90 8.27
N GLU A 122 10.48 -2.91 8.03
CA GLU A 122 11.46 -2.48 9.05
C GLU A 122 11.32 -1.00 9.37
N GLN A 123 11.11 -0.14 8.39
CA GLN A 123 10.84 1.28 8.64
C GLN A 123 9.58 1.47 9.49
N GLY A 124 8.52 0.70 9.23
CA GLY A 124 7.31 0.69 10.05
C GLY A 124 7.58 0.27 11.50
N ARG A 125 8.36 -0.81 11.72
CA ARG A 125 8.76 -1.26 13.06
C ARG A 125 9.61 -0.22 13.79
N VAL A 126 10.54 0.42 13.09
CA VAL A 126 11.35 1.51 13.66
C VAL A 126 10.47 2.68 14.10
N ALA A 127 9.49 3.08 13.27
CA ALA A 127 8.57 4.14 13.60
C ALA A 127 7.73 3.80 14.86
N ILE A 128 7.22 2.57 14.96
CA ILE A 128 6.49 2.10 16.14
C ILE A 128 7.39 2.10 17.40
N ARG A 129 8.64 1.64 17.29
CA ARG A 129 9.60 1.65 18.39
C ARG A 129 9.91 3.07 18.88
N ASN A 130 9.94 4.05 17.98
CA ASN A 130 10.10 5.45 18.34
C ASN A 130 8.89 5.97 19.12
N VAL A 131 7.67 5.70 18.66
CA VAL A 131 6.44 6.08 19.38
C VAL A 131 6.41 5.43 20.78
N ARG A 132 6.77 4.14 20.86
CA ARG A 132 6.88 3.45 22.17
C ARG A 132 7.84 4.17 23.10
N ARG A 133 9.04 4.51 22.62
CA ARG A 133 10.05 5.19 23.43
C ARG A 133 9.55 6.53 23.93
N ASP A 134 8.91 7.31 23.08
CA ASP A 134 8.33 8.61 23.45
C ASP A 134 7.30 8.42 24.57
N ALA A 135 6.33 7.51 24.40
CA ALA A 135 5.28 7.23 25.37
C ALA A 135 5.83 6.75 26.73
N ILE A 136 6.88 5.91 26.73
CA ILE A 136 7.56 5.47 27.97
C ILE A 136 8.24 6.65 28.64
N ASN A 137 8.88 7.54 27.88
CA ASN A 137 9.50 8.74 28.43
C ASN A 137 8.46 9.66 29.09
N ASP A 138 7.30 9.88 28.43
CA ASP A 138 6.20 10.66 29.00
C ASP A 138 5.71 10.07 30.34
N ILE A 139 5.58 8.74 30.42
CA ILE A 139 5.22 8.06 31.68
C ILE A 139 6.28 8.28 32.77
N LYS A 140 7.57 8.19 32.43
CA LYS A 140 8.66 8.43 33.37
C LYS A 140 8.71 9.88 33.84
N GLU A 141 8.37 10.83 33.01
CA GLU A 141 8.24 12.24 33.43
C GLU A 141 7.11 12.40 34.45
N LEU A 142 5.95 11.73 34.26
CA LEU A 142 4.87 11.74 35.26
C LEU A 142 5.32 11.18 36.62
N LEU A 143 6.16 10.13 36.64
CA LEU A 143 6.73 9.61 37.87
C LEU A 143 7.70 10.59 38.53
N LYS A 144 8.60 11.20 37.73
CA LYS A 144 9.56 12.21 38.21
C LYS A 144 8.82 13.40 38.83
N ASP A 145 7.74 13.83 38.26
CA ASP A 145 6.90 14.92 38.74
C ASP A 145 5.96 14.48 39.91
N LYS A 146 6.11 13.23 40.36
CA LYS A 146 5.30 12.62 41.45
C LYS A 146 3.79 12.65 41.20
N LEU A 147 3.38 12.67 39.94
CA LEU A 147 1.96 12.61 39.50
C LEU A 147 1.43 11.18 39.50
N ILE A 148 2.32 10.20 39.45
CA ILE A 148 2.04 8.76 39.53
C ILE A 148 3.04 8.10 40.47
N ASN A 149 2.73 6.86 40.89
CA ASN A 149 3.65 6.02 41.66
C ASN A 149 4.33 4.96 40.78
N GLU A 150 5.32 4.24 41.31
CA GLU A 150 6.09 3.22 40.58
C GLU A 150 5.20 2.06 40.06
N ASP A 151 4.15 1.68 40.80
CA ASP A 151 3.24 0.62 40.32
C ASP A 151 2.42 1.08 39.12
N GLN A 152 2.01 2.34 39.12
CA GLN A 152 1.32 2.95 37.99
C GLN A 152 2.25 3.12 36.77
N GLU A 153 3.52 3.45 36.99
CA GLU A 153 4.54 3.48 35.92
C GLU A 153 4.66 2.11 35.27
N ARG A 154 4.90 1.04 36.07
CA ARG A 154 5.02 -0.34 35.57
C ARG A 154 3.77 -0.79 34.80
N GLN A 155 2.60 -0.46 35.31
CA GLN A 155 1.35 -0.74 34.62
C GLN A 155 1.23 0.02 33.30
N GLY A 156 1.62 1.28 33.29
CA GLY A 156 1.66 2.11 32.07
C GLY A 156 2.62 1.56 31.02
N GLU A 157 3.85 1.20 31.41
CA GLU A 157 4.82 0.57 30.52
C GLU A 157 4.30 -0.74 29.93
N SER A 158 3.63 -1.57 30.74
CA SER A 158 3.00 -2.82 30.26
C SER A 158 1.92 -2.55 29.23
N MET A 159 1.06 -1.55 29.44
CA MET A 159 0.03 -1.15 28.49
C MET A 159 0.62 -0.65 27.15
N ILE A 160 1.71 0.12 27.22
CA ILE A 160 2.42 0.58 26.01
C ILE A 160 3.06 -0.59 25.28
N GLN A 161 3.63 -1.56 26.00
CA GLN A 161 4.19 -2.76 25.37
C GLN A 161 3.13 -3.58 24.66
N GLU A 162 1.96 -3.79 25.25
CA GLU A 162 0.84 -4.53 24.66
C GLU A 162 0.38 -3.92 23.34
N ILE A 163 0.18 -2.59 23.28
CA ILE A 163 -0.22 -1.93 22.03
C ILE A 163 0.91 -1.97 20.99
N THR A 164 2.17 -1.91 21.43
CA THR A 164 3.34 -2.03 20.55
C THR A 164 3.36 -3.40 19.88
N ASP A 165 3.22 -4.47 20.64
CA ASP A 165 3.24 -5.85 20.14
C ASP A 165 2.11 -6.09 19.14
N ARG A 166 0.92 -5.56 19.42
CA ARG A 166 -0.22 -5.64 18.51
C ARG A 166 0.07 -4.97 17.16
N HIS A 167 0.56 -3.74 17.16
CA HIS A 167 0.85 -3.02 15.91
C HIS A 167 2.05 -3.59 15.15
N VAL A 168 3.05 -4.14 15.85
CA VAL A 168 4.14 -4.88 15.21
C VAL A 168 3.62 -6.13 14.53
N ALA A 169 2.73 -6.89 15.17
CA ALA A 169 2.10 -8.07 14.57
C ALA A 169 1.26 -7.70 13.32
N GLU A 170 0.58 -6.56 13.31
CA GLU A 170 -0.11 -6.05 12.12
C GLU A 170 0.87 -5.77 10.96
N ILE A 171 2.01 -5.14 11.23
CA ILE A 171 3.05 -4.92 10.23
C ILE A 171 3.56 -6.23 9.65
N GLU A 172 3.85 -7.21 10.50
CA GLU A 172 4.32 -8.53 10.06
C GLU A 172 3.29 -9.21 9.17
N LYS A 173 2.03 -9.22 9.58
CA LYS A 173 0.93 -9.78 8.80
C LYS A 173 0.84 -9.15 7.41
N ILE A 174 0.82 -7.81 7.31
CA ILE A 174 0.75 -7.09 6.04
C ILE A 174 1.98 -7.39 5.17
N SER A 175 3.18 -7.45 5.77
CA SER A 175 4.43 -7.79 5.09
C SER A 175 4.40 -9.20 4.52
N ASP A 176 3.94 -10.19 5.30
CA ASP A 176 3.87 -11.59 4.89
C ASP A 176 2.85 -11.81 3.78
N GLU A 177 1.68 -11.18 3.88
CA GLU A 177 0.65 -11.20 2.84
C GLU A 177 1.20 -10.63 1.53
N LYS A 178 1.94 -9.52 1.59
CA LYS A 178 2.55 -8.90 0.41
C LYS A 178 3.68 -9.75 -0.19
N GLN A 179 4.49 -10.39 0.63
CA GLN A 179 5.53 -11.31 0.16
C GLN A 179 4.93 -12.54 -0.53
N LYS A 180 3.85 -13.12 0.02
CA LYS A 180 3.12 -14.22 -0.62
C LYS A 180 2.57 -13.78 -1.97
N GLU A 181 1.91 -12.61 -2.04
CA GLU A 181 1.39 -12.05 -3.28
C GLU A 181 2.47 -11.96 -4.37
N ILE A 182 3.70 -11.53 -4.03
CA ILE A 182 4.82 -11.42 -4.97
C ILE A 182 5.32 -12.79 -5.43
N MET A 183 5.27 -13.80 -4.57
CA MET A 183 5.77 -15.14 -4.87
C MET A 183 4.78 -16.01 -5.64
N GLU A 184 3.48 -15.77 -5.49
CA GLU A 184 2.41 -16.53 -6.17
C GLU A 184 2.24 -16.15 -7.64
N PHE A 185 2.77 -15.04 -8.08
CA PHE A 185 2.68 -14.48 -9.45
C PHE A 185 4.05 -14.32 -10.09
#